data_cdf85842bada5145cdae3e91bef12659
#
_entry.id   cdf85842bada5145cdae3e91bef12659
#
_cell.length_a   1.000
_cell.length_b   1.000
_cell.length_c   1.000
_cell.angle_alpha   90.00
_cell.angle_beta   90.00
_cell.angle_gamma   90.00
#
_symmetry.space_group_name_H-M   'P 1'
#
loop_
_entity.id
_entity.type
_entity.pdbx_description
1 polymer ?
#
loop_
_entity_poly.entity_id
_entity_poly.type
_entity_poly.pdbx_seq_one_letter_code
_entity_poly.pdbx_strand_id
1 'polypeptide(L)'
;MSDIKVTGTPQTFGDGAIRNSKEGKGRFDLIPPDPFRLIVNRLIFLRDHRIELSISNDYIWKKVFNDDNYIDAIILLTAREYGIKDKALGYTTDNSTTYDPEYADTGIWSMLHDLAVHFQKGAEIYGEHNCEKGIPIWSFRDSGLRHLSQYFNNEQDEPHLISAIWNFWMLIWSAMRLDEDFEKIREAKNDTRKFDFEKICRENYK
;
A
#
# COMPACT_ATOMS: atom_id res chain seq x y z
N MET A 1 -20.04 24.84 -15.71
CA MET A 1 -18.67 24.82 -15.15
C MET A 1 -18.83 24.58 -13.67
N SER A 2 -18.28 23.49 -13.13
CA SER A 2 -18.28 23.27 -11.68
C SER A 2 -17.24 24.22 -11.07
N ASP A 3 -17.65 25.02 -10.08
CA ASP A 3 -16.76 25.94 -9.40
C ASP A 3 -15.63 25.15 -8.71
N ILE A 4 -14.39 25.59 -8.92
CA ILE A 4 -13.23 25.01 -8.27
C ILE A 4 -13.35 25.32 -6.77
N LYS A 5 -13.51 24.27 -5.95
CA LYS A 5 -13.61 24.41 -4.51
C LYS A 5 -12.25 24.80 -3.93
N VAL A 6 -12.12 26.01 -3.40
CA VAL A 6 -10.94 26.46 -2.67
C VAL A 6 -11.02 25.93 -1.25
N THR A 7 -10.00 25.17 -0.81
CA THR A 7 -9.89 24.63 0.55
C THR A 7 -8.56 25.06 1.17
N GLY A 8 -8.61 25.53 2.41
CA GLY A 8 -7.43 25.98 3.16
C GLY A 8 -6.82 27.30 2.64
N THR A 9 -5.70 27.69 3.21
CA THR A 9 -4.94 28.89 2.80
C THR A 9 -4.16 28.63 1.51
N PRO A 10 -4.37 29.42 0.43
CA PRO A 10 -3.60 29.26 -0.80
C PRO A 10 -2.10 29.43 -0.58
N GLN A 11 -1.30 28.65 -1.31
CA GLN A 11 0.15 28.81 -1.36
C GLN A 11 0.54 29.82 -2.43
N THR A 12 1.43 30.77 -2.09
CA THR A 12 2.01 31.73 -3.03
C THR A 12 3.46 31.36 -3.29
N PHE A 13 3.88 31.29 -4.55
CA PHE A 13 5.24 31.01 -4.98
C PHE A 13 6.01 32.31 -5.26
N GLY A 14 7.35 32.24 -5.31
CA GLY A 14 8.21 33.41 -5.42
C GLY A 14 8.01 34.28 -6.65
N ASP A 15 7.38 33.78 -7.69
CA ASP A 15 6.98 34.48 -8.91
C ASP A 15 5.56 35.05 -8.84
N GLY A 16 4.87 34.95 -7.69
CA GLY A 16 3.51 35.39 -7.48
C GLY A 16 2.43 34.39 -7.92
N ALA A 17 2.79 33.21 -8.43
CA ALA A 17 1.83 32.17 -8.74
C ALA A 17 1.13 31.67 -7.46
N ILE A 18 -0.17 31.43 -7.54
CA ILE A 18 -1.00 31.02 -6.41
C ILE A 18 -1.61 29.64 -6.70
N ARG A 19 -1.59 28.75 -5.72
CA ARG A 19 -2.20 27.42 -5.78
C ARG A 19 -3.01 27.15 -4.52
N ASN A 20 -4.08 26.37 -4.65
CA ASN A 20 -4.86 25.90 -3.50
C ASN A 20 -3.97 25.15 -2.50
N SER A 21 -4.32 25.27 -1.21
CA SER A 21 -3.66 24.50 -0.14
C SER A 21 -3.63 23.00 -0.47
N LYS A 22 -2.53 22.37 -0.07
CA LYS A 22 -2.39 20.90 -0.11
C LYS A 22 -2.98 20.20 1.11
N GLU A 23 -3.45 20.98 2.10
CA GLU A 23 -3.98 20.45 3.37
C GLU A 23 -5.11 19.45 3.14
N GLY A 24 -5.01 18.27 3.72
CA GLY A 24 -5.99 17.19 3.61
C GLY A 24 -6.14 16.54 2.24
N LYS A 25 -5.32 16.91 1.25
CA LYS A 25 -5.39 16.36 -0.12
C LYS A 25 -4.44 15.18 -0.33
N GLY A 26 -3.60 14.89 0.64
CA GLY A 26 -2.54 13.89 0.52
C GLY A 26 -1.35 14.36 -0.34
N ARG A 27 -0.20 13.79 -0.09
CA ARG A 27 1.07 14.07 -0.78
C ARG A 27 1.43 12.88 -1.67
N PHE A 28 0.80 12.81 -2.84
CA PHE A 28 1.07 11.77 -3.85
C PHE A 28 2.52 11.77 -4.34
N ASP A 29 3.17 12.93 -4.30
CA ASP A 29 4.58 13.10 -4.66
C ASP A 29 5.55 12.41 -3.67
N LEU A 30 5.08 12.05 -2.47
CA LEU A 30 5.86 11.30 -1.48
C LEU A 30 5.70 9.78 -1.61
N ILE A 31 4.77 9.29 -2.43
CA ILE A 31 4.55 7.86 -2.61
C ILE A 31 5.61 7.31 -3.58
N PRO A 32 6.50 6.40 -3.14
CA PRO A 32 7.41 5.74 -4.07
C PRO A 32 6.63 4.97 -5.15
N PRO A 33 6.93 5.19 -6.46
CA PRO A 33 6.09 4.67 -7.54
C PRO A 33 6.31 3.19 -7.87
N ASP A 34 7.45 2.60 -7.50
CA ASP A 34 7.81 1.24 -7.90
C ASP A 34 6.85 0.16 -7.39
N PRO A 35 6.42 0.18 -6.11
CA PRO A 35 5.44 -0.78 -5.63
C PRO A 35 4.12 -0.70 -6.38
N PHE A 36 3.68 0.50 -6.79
CA PHE A 36 2.48 0.66 -7.58
C PHE A 36 2.56 -0.09 -8.92
N ARG A 37 3.70 0.02 -9.62
CA ARG A 37 3.92 -0.71 -10.88
C ARG A 37 3.80 -2.22 -10.69
N LEU A 38 4.36 -2.76 -9.60
CA LEU A 38 4.25 -4.19 -9.29
C LEU A 38 2.81 -4.61 -9.01
N ILE A 39 2.08 -3.82 -8.25
CA ILE A 39 0.65 -4.06 -7.94
C ILE A 39 -0.16 -4.06 -9.23
N VAL A 40 0.01 -3.08 -10.11
CA VAL A 40 -0.70 -3.00 -11.39
C VAL A 40 -0.39 -4.21 -12.27
N ASN A 41 0.89 -4.58 -12.40
CA ASN A 41 1.29 -5.75 -13.19
C ASN A 41 0.65 -7.03 -12.63
N ARG A 42 0.61 -7.18 -11.31
CA ARG A 42 -0.02 -8.33 -10.66
C ARG A 42 -1.53 -8.36 -10.87
N LEU A 43 -2.21 -7.23 -10.79
CA LEU A 43 -3.64 -7.11 -11.09
C LEU A 43 -3.96 -7.54 -12.53
N ILE A 44 -3.17 -7.06 -13.49
CA ILE A 44 -3.28 -7.45 -14.89
C ILE A 44 -3.11 -8.97 -15.04
N PHE A 45 -2.07 -9.54 -14.42
CA PHE A 45 -1.81 -10.98 -14.45
C PHE A 45 -2.99 -11.78 -13.86
N LEU A 46 -3.51 -11.39 -12.69
CA LEU A 46 -4.63 -12.05 -12.05
C LEU A 46 -5.88 -12.04 -12.95
N ARG A 47 -6.19 -10.89 -13.54
CA ARG A 47 -7.30 -10.71 -14.48
C ARG A 47 -7.14 -11.60 -15.73
N ASP A 48 -5.99 -11.52 -16.39
CA ASP A 48 -5.76 -12.20 -17.67
C ASP A 48 -5.76 -13.73 -17.52
N HIS A 49 -5.38 -14.23 -16.33
CA HIS A 49 -5.39 -15.66 -16.03
C HIS A 49 -6.62 -16.10 -15.23
N ARG A 50 -7.57 -15.21 -14.95
CA ARG A 50 -8.79 -15.47 -14.16
C ARG A 50 -8.48 -16.13 -12.82
N ILE A 51 -7.45 -15.63 -12.13
CA ILE A 51 -7.04 -16.14 -10.82
C ILE A 51 -7.87 -15.47 -9.73
N GLU A 52 -8.63 -16.27 -9.01
CA GLU A 52 -9.38 -15.82 -7.85
C GLU A 52 -8.55 -15.96 -6.58
N LEU A 53 -8.60 -14.96 -5.72
CA LEU A 53 -7.95 -14.93 -4.43
C LEU A 53 -9.00 -14.75 -3.34
N SER A 54 -8.76 -15.32 -2.17
CA SER A 54 -9.67 -15.15 -1.02
C SER A 54 -9.33 -13.86 -0.26
N ILE A 55 -10.36 -13.08 0.11
CA ILE A 55 -10.23 -11.88 0.95
C ILE A 55 -10.44 -12.18 2.45
N SER A 56 -10.48 -13.46 2.85
CA SER A 56 -10.58 -13.81 4.27
C SER A 56 -9.34 -13.42 5.06
N ASN A 57 -9.51 -13.16 6.37
CA ASN A 57 -8.40 -12.81 7.26
C ASN A 57 -7.31 -13.87 7.23
N ASP A 58 -7.68 -15.14 7.32
CA ASP A 58 -6.72 -16.26 7.36
C ASP A 58 -5.90 -16.34 6.07
N TYR A 59 -6.54 -16.10 4.92
CA TYR A 59 -5.84 -16.13 3.64
C TYR A 59 -4.88 -14.94 3.49
N ILE A 60 -5.31 -13.72 3.85
CA ILE A 60 -4.46 -12.53 3.82
C ILE A 60 -3.30 -12.70 4.79
N TRP A 61 -3.57 -13.19 6.02
CA TRP A 61 -2.53 -13.47 7.00
C TRP A 61 -1.51 -14.48 6.48
N LYS A 62 -1.98 -15.57 5.85
CA LYS A 62 -1.11 -16.56 5.23
C LYS A 62 -0.21 -15.93 4.17
N LYS A 63 -0.75 -15.05 3.31
CA LYS A 63 0.03 -14.37 2.26
C LYS A 63 1.20 -13.57 2.85
N VAL A 64 0.97 -12.86 3.94
CA VAL A 64 2.00 -12.03 4.57
C VAL A 64 2.96 -12.86 5.43
N PHE A 65 2.42 -13.77 6.25
CA PHE A 65 3.21 -14.45 7.28
C PHE A 65 3.98 -15.66 6.74
N ASN A 66 3.34 -16.46 5.87
CA ASN A 66 3.91 -17.70 5.36
C ASN A 66 4.54 -17.56 3.98
N ASP A 67 3.87 -16.77 3.10
CA ASP A 67 4.25 -16.71 1.70
C ASP A 67 5.15 -15.49 1.41
N ASP A 68 5.32 -14.55 2.36
CA ASP A 68 6.00 -13.25 2.20
C ASP A 68 5.49 -12.47 0.96
N ASN A 69 4.23 -12.70 0.57
CA ASN A 69 3.62 -12.09 -0.61
C ASN A 69 2.85 -10.81 -0.24
N TYR A 70 3.60 -9.73 -0.06
CA TYR A 70 3.06 -8.42 0.33
C TYR A 70 2.27 -7.74 -0.78
N ILE A 71 2.55 -8.06 -2.05
CA ILE A 71 1.81 -7.52 -3.20
C ILE A 71 0.39 -8.05 -3.20
N ASP A 72 0.20 -9.38 -3.12
CA ASP A 72 -1.12 -9.97 -3.01
C ASP A 72 -1.84 -9.49 -1.74
N ALA A 73 -1.12 -9.32 -0.62
CA ALA A 73 -1.72 -8.80 0.61
C ALA A 73 -2.28 -7.38 0.44
N ILE A 74 -1.53 -6.46 -0.19
CA ILE A 74 -2.01 -5.09 -0.48
C ILE A 74 -3.23 -5.16 -1.40
N ILE A 75 -3.19 -5.96 -2.47
CA ILE A 75 -4.32 -6.14 -3.40
C ILE A 75 -5.56 -6.63 -2.65
N LEU A 76 -5.42 -7.65 -1.80
CA LEU A 76 -6.53 -8.25 -1.07
C LEU A 76 -7.11 -7.30 -0.02
N LEU A 77 -6.27 -6.57 0.71
CA LEU A 77 -6.70 -5.55 1.66
C LEU A 77 -7.43 -4.40 0.94
N THR A 78 -6.90 -3.98 -0.22
CA THR A 78 -7.54 -2.97 -1.06
C THR A 78 -8.89 -3.44 -1.56
N ALA A 79 -8.98 -4.65 -2.10
CA ALA A 79 -10.23 -5.22 -2.59
C ALA A 79 -11.27 -5.34 -1.48
N ARG A 80 -10.87 -5.74 -0.29
CA ARG A 80 -11.74 -5.92 0.86
C ARG A 80 -12.37 -4.61 1.36
N GLU A 81 -11.55 -3.54 1.48
CA GLU A 81 -11.99 -2.30 2.11
C GLU A 81 -12.40 -1.21 1.13
N TYR A 82 -11.71 -1.14 0.00
CA TYR A 82 -11.95 -0.13 -1.01
C TYR A 82 -12.64 -0.70 -2.24
N GLY A 83 -12.80 -2.02 -2.30
CA GLY A 83 -13.52 -2.69 -3.37
C GLY A 83 -14.99 -2.36 -3.39
N ILE A 84 -15.66 -2.75 -4.45
CA ILE A 84 -17.04 -2.38 -4.75
C ILE A 84 -17.98 -2.86 -3.64
N LYS A 85 -18.45 -1.93 -2.85
CA LYS A 85 -19.56 -2.14 -1.89
C LYS A 85 -20.93 -2.04 -2.55
N ASP A 86 -20.98 -1.75 -3.85
CA ASP A 86 -22.24 -1.46 -4.54
C ASP A 86 -22.83 -2.72 -5.20
N LYS A 87 -23.98 -3.14 -4.66
CA LYS A 87 -24.80 -4.22 -5.20
C LYS A 87 -25.26 -3.99 -6.66
N ALA A 88 -25.14 -2.77 -7.16
CA ALA A 88 -25.58 -2.39 -8.51
C ALA A 88 -24.74 -3.03 -9.62
N LEU A 89 -23.56 -3.58 -9.32
CA LEU A 89 -22.66 -4.17 -10.28
C LEU A 89 -22.68 -5.70 -10.32
N GLY A 90 -23.71 -6.33 -9.77
CA GLY A 90 -23.97 -7.77 -9.98
C GLY A 90 -23.23 -8.72 -9.06
N TYR A 91 -22.61 -8.23 -7.98
CA TYR A 91 -22.08 -9.10 -6.94
C TYR A 91 -23.23 -9.75 -6.17
N THR A 92 -23.26 -11.05 -6.22
CA THR A 92 -24.16 -11.83 -5.38
C THR A 92 -23.76 -11.65 -3.92
N THR A 93 -24.74 -11.34 -3.09
CA THR A 93 -24.61 -11.15 -1.64
C THR A 93 -24.46 -12.46 -0.89
N ASP A 94 -23.89 -13.46 -1.50
CA ASP A 94 -23.77 -14.83 -0.96
C ASP A 94 -22.43 -15.10 -0.28
N ASN A 95 -21.95 -14.17 0.55
CA ASN A 95 -20.72 -14.37 1.32
C ASN A 95 -19.48 -14.79 0.48
N SER A 96 -19.42 -14.42 -0.80
CA SER A 96 -18.26 -14.66 -1.63
C SER A 96 -17.04 -13.96 -1.00
N THR A 97 -16.13 -14.75 -0.46
CA THR A 97 -14.85 -14.31 0.08
C THR A 97 -13.77 -14.29 -0.99
N THR A 98 -14.16 -14.23 -2.26
CA THR A 98 -13.25 -14.22 -3.41
C THR A 98 -13.03 -12.82 -3.92
N TYR A 99 -11.80 -12.55 -4.33
CA TYR A 99 -11.40 -11.35 -5.01
C TYR A 99 -11.63 -11.51 -6.51
N ASP A 100 -12.32 -10.54 -7.12
CA ASP A 100 -12.48 -10.47 -8.58
C ASP A 100 -11.52 -9.41 -9.15
N PRO A 101 -10.51 -9.80 -9.91
CA PRO A 101 -9.52 -8.87 -10.44
C PRO A 101 -10.08 -7.87 -11.47
N GLU A 102 -11.23 -8.14 -12.09
CA GLU A 102 -11.85 -7.22 -13.05
C GLU A 102 -12.31 -5.91 -12.39
N TYR A 103 -12.61 -5.95 -11.10
CA TYR A 103 -13.14 -4.82 -10.33
C TYR A 103 -12.15 -4.18 -9.35
N ALA A 104 -10.95 -4.71 -9.26
CA ALA A 104 -9.92 -4.19 -8.35
C ALA A 104 -9.50 -2.74 -8.63
N ASP A 105 -9.58 -2.32 -9.88
CA ASP A 105 -9.14 -1.00 -10.32
C ASP A 105 -9.91 0.14 -9.63
N THR A 106 -11.14 -0.09 -9.21
CA THR A 106 -11.97 0.96 -8.61
C THR A 106 -11.57 1.32 -7.19
N GLY A 107 -11.05 0.37 -6.42
CA GLY A 107 -10.61 0.60 -5.04
C GLY A 107 -9.18 1.13 -4.94
N ILE A 108 -8.35 0.88 -5.95
CA ILE A 108 -6.91 1.23 -5.89
C ILE A 108 -6.67 2.74 -5.74
N TRP A 109 -7.48 3.57 -6.40
CA TRP A 109 -7.34 5.03 -6.33
C TRP A 109 -7.73 5.58 -4.96
N SER A 110 -8.75 5.00 -4.31
CA SER A 110 -9.12 5.36 -2.94
C SER A 110 -8.04 4.97 -1.94
N MET A 111 -7.49 3.78 -2.07
CA MET A 111 -6.35 3.33 -1.27
C MET A 111 -5.13 4.24 -1.45
N LEU A 112 -4.80 4.60 -2.70
CA LEU A 112 -3.68 5.52 -2.98
C LEU A 112 -3.90 6.91 -2.39
N HIS A 113 -5.14 7.41 -2.36
CA HIS A 113 -5.46 8.68 -1.70
C HIS A 113 -5.18 8.60 -0.20
N ASP A 114 -5.67 7.55 0.48
CA ASP A 114 -5.44 7.36 1.91
C ASP A 114 -3.96 7.13 2.22
N LEU A 115 -3.26 6.41 1.34
CA LEU A 115 -1.81 6.24 1.42
C LEU A 115 -1.09 7.59 1.29
N ALA A 116 -1.50 8.47 0.36
CA ALA A 116 -0.93 9.81 0.20
C ALA A 116 -1.14 10.69 1.45
N VAL A 117 -2.32 10.58 2.08
CA VAL A 117 -2.60 11.26 3.36
C VAL A 117 -1.72 10.70 4.48
N HIS A 118 -1.50 9.39 4.51
CA HIS A 118 -0.62 8.75 5.49
C HIS A 118 0.84 9.21 5.32
N PHE A 119 1.35 9.26 4.09
CA PHE A 119 2.68 9.82 3.78
C PHE A 119 2.81 11.29 4.20
N GLN A 120 1.76 12.09 3.96
CA GLN A 120 1.74 13.49 4.39
C GLN A 120 1.90 13.62 5.90
N LYS A 121 1.12 12.88 6.68
CA LYS A 121 1.22 12.86 8.16
C LYS A 121 2.61 12.44 8.64
N GLY A 122 3.18 11.42 8.02
CA GLY A 122 4.55 10.97 8.31
C GLY A 122 5.57 12.07 8.02
N ALA A 123 5.44 12.78 6.90
CA ALA A 123 6.33 13.87 6.53
C ALA A 123 6.24 15.08 7.48
N GLU A 124 5.06 15.37 8.00
CA GLU A 124 4.84 16.43 9.00
C GLU A 124 5.57 16.13 10.32
N ILE A 125 5.68 14.86 10.70
CA ILE A 125 6.31 14.42 11.97
C ILE A 125 7.82 14.22 11.80
N TYR A 126 8.25 13.52 10.73
CA TYR A 126 9.61 13.00 10.57
C TYR A 126 10.41 13.68 9.45
N GLY A 127 9.76 14.55 8.68
CA GLY A 127 10.31 15.16 7.46
C GLY A 127 10.03 14.33 6.21
N GLU A 128 10.05 15.02 5.06
CA GLU A 128 9.84 14.42 3.74
C GLU A 128 10.89 13.34 3.45
N HIS A 129 10.47 12.27 2.78
CA HIS A 129 11.32 11.13 2.39
C HIS A 129 12.06 10.45 3.54
N ASN A 130 11.60 10.61 4.78
CA ASN A 130 12.27 9.99 5.94
C ASN A 130 12.30 8.46 5.83
N CYS A 131 11.24 7.85 5.35
CA CYS A 131 11.16 6.40 5.16
C CYS A 131 12.14 5.85 4.11
N GLU A 132 12.65 6.71 3.23
CA GLU A 132 13.60 6.34 2.18
C GLU A 132 15.06 6.39 2.65
N LYS A 133 15.32 6.85 3.89
CA LYS A 133 16.68 7.01 4.45
C LYS A 133 17.32 5.72 4.95
N GLY A 134 16.69 4.56 4.70
CA GLY A 134 17.26 3.26 5.04
C GLY A 134 16.72 2.69 6.35
N ILE A 135 15.40 2.75 6.58
CA ILE A 135 14.75 1.98 7.64
C ILE A 135 14.90 0.49 7.32
N PRO A 136 15.34 -0.35 8.30
CA PRO A 136 15.52 -1.77 8.07
C PRO A 136 14.23 -2.47 7.62
N ILE A 137 14.33 -3.37 6.66
CA ILE A 137 13.17 -4.08 6.08
C ILE A 137 12.39 -4.85 7.14
N TRP A 138 13.07 -5.49 8.09
CA TRP A 138 12.42 -6.20 9.18
C TRP A 138 11.53 -5.28 10.04
N SER A 139 11.87 -4.01 10.18
CA SER A 139 11.08 -3.02 10.91
C SER A 139 9.74 -2.74 10.21
N PHE A 140 9.74 -2.64 8.88
CA PHE A 140 8.50 -2.53 8.10
C PHE A 140 7.65 -3.80 8.21
N ARG A 141 8.29 -4.98 8.18
CA ARG A 141 7.56 -6.24 8.36
C ARG A 141 6.89 -6.34 9.71
N ASP A 142 7.64 -6.10 10.77
CA ASP A 142 7.14 -6.19 12.15
C ASP A 142 5.98 -5.21 12.38
N SER A 143 6.16 -3.95 12.00
CA SER A 143 5.11 -2.93 12.11
C SER A 143 3.90 -3.26 11.24
N GLY A 144 4.12 -3.72 10.00
CA GLY A 144 3.04 -4.10 9.10
C GLY A 144 2.19 -5.25 9.64
N LEU A 145 2.83 -6.29 10.18
CA LEU A 145 2.15 -7.43 10.82
C LEU A 145 1.37 -7.00 12.06
N ARG A 146 1.93 -6.13 12.89
CA ARG A 146 1.27 -5.59 14.06
C ARG A 146 -0.01 -4.82 13.67
N HIS A 147 0.09 -3.89 12.73
CA HIS A 147 -1.08 -3.13 12.25
C HIS A 147 -2.11 -4.04 11.57
N LEU A 148 -1.69 -5.05 10.82
CA LEU A 148 -2.59 -6.02 10.22
C LEU A 148 -3.37 -6.80 11.28
N SER A 149 -2.70 -7.23 12.37
CA SER A 149 -3.33 -7.90 13.50
C SER A 149 -4.37 -6.99 14.18
N GLN A 150 -4.00 -5.73 14.45
CA GLN A 150 -4.87 -4.74 15.07
C GLN A 150 -6.09 -4.44 14.19
N TYR A 151 -5.89 -4.31 12.88
CA TYR A 151 -6.98 -4.15 11.92
C TYR A 151 -7.95 -5.34 11.96
N PHE A 152 -7.45 -6.58 11.99
CA PHE A 152 -8.30 -7.77 12.07
C PHE A 152 -9.02 -7.89 13.42
N ASN A 153 -8.45 -7.36 14.49
CA ASN A 153 -9.09 -7.23 15.79
C ASN A 153 -10.07 -6.05 15.89
N ASN A 154 -10.25 -5.28 14.79
CA ASN A 154 -11.11 -4.11 14.75
C ASN A 154 -10.74 -3.02 15.77
N GLU A 155 -9.45 -2.86 16.05
CA GLU A 155 -8.94 -1.76 16.87
C GLU A 155 -9.09 -0.43 16.11
N GLN A 156 -9.44 0.66 16.84
CA GLN A 156 -9.85 1.93 16.22
C GLN A 156 -9.02 3.13 16.73
N ASP A 157 -7.94 2.91 17.44
CA ASP A 157 -7.08 3.96 18.01
C ASP A 157 -6.25 4.68 16.93
N GLU A 158 -5.95 3.99 15.82
CA GLU A 158 -5.28 4.56 14.65
C GLU A 158 -5.76 3.88 13.34
N PRO A 159 -5.44 4.43 12.14
CA PRO A 159 -5.86 3.84 10.87
C PRO A 159 -5.02 2.61 10.50
N HIS A 160 -5.20 1.51 11.22
CA HIS A 160 -4.37 0.31 11.12
C HIS A 160 -4.30 -0.29 9.72
N LEU A 161 -5.40 -0.27 8.95
CA LEU A 161 -5.38 -0.77 7.57
C LEU A 161 -4.35 -0.06 6.70
N ILE A 162 -4.44 1.28 6.65
CA ILE A 162 -3.54 2.05 5.79
C ILE A 162 -2.11 2.03 6.34
N SER A 163 -1.94 1.94 7.67
CA SER A 163 -0.63 1.76 8.30
C SER A 163 0.00 0.41 7.94
N ALA A 164 -0.78 -0.68 7.87
CA ALA A 164 -0.30 -1.97 7.39
C ALA A 164 0.10 -1.90 5.90
N ILE A 165 -0.76 -1.33 5.04
CA ILE A 165 -0.50 -1.15 3.61
C ILE A 165 0.77 -0.31 3.41
N TRP A 166 0.92 0.79 4.15
CA TRP A 166 2.10 1.65 4.08
C TRP A 166 3.39 0.89 4.43
N ASN A 167 3.37 0.10 5.48
CA ASN A 167 4.53 -0.71 5.87
C ASN A 167 4.89 -1.75 4.81
N PHE A 168 3.91 -2.45 4.23
CA PHE A 168 4.14 -3.41 3.14
C PHE A 168 4.61 -2.72 1.86
N TRP A 169 4.09 -1.52 1.56
CA TRP A 169 4.55 -0.69 0.44
C TRP A 169 6.03 -0.34 0.57
N MET A 170 6.43 0.18 1.74
CA MET A 170 7.81 0.55 2.01
C MET A 170 8.74 -0.67 2.08
N LEU A 171 8.24 -1.81 2.53
CA LEU A 171 8.97 -3.07 2.50
C LEU A 171 9.29 -3.48 1.06
N ILE A 172 8.29 -3.46 0.16
CA ILE A 172 8.47 -3.77 -1.27
C ILE A 172 9.47 -2.79 -1.90
N TRP A 173 9.29 -1.48 -1.67
CA TRP A 173 10.17 -0.45 -2.18
C TRP A 173 11.63 -0.64 -1.73
N SER A 174 11.83 -0.93 -0.44
CA SER A 174 13.16 -1.19 0.12
C SER A 174 13.78 -2.46 -0.44
N ALA A 175 12.97 -3.51 -0.61
CA ALA A 175 13.43 -4.79 -1.19
C ALA A 175 13.93 -4.63 -2.62
N MET A 176 13.26 -3.83 -3.44
CA MET A 176 13.67 -3.56 -4.82
C MET A 176 15.01 -2.83 -4.92
N ARG A 177 15.46 -2.18 -3.82
CA ARG A 177 16.72 -1.43 -3.75
C ARG A 177 17.85 -2.14 -3.03
N LEU A 178 17.66 -3.40 -2.64
CA LEU A 178 18.72 -4.18 -1.97
C LEU A 178 19.99 -4.33 -2.82
N ASP A 179 19.85 -4.29 -4.14
CA ASP A 179 20.99 -4.35 -5.07
C ASP A 179 21.64 -2.98 -5.31
N GLU A 180 20.97 -1.89 -4.92
CA GLU A 180 21.47 -0.51 -4.99
C GLU A 180 22.14 -0.16 -3.66
N ASP A 181 23.34 -0.49 -3.41
CA ASP A 181 24.31 -0.10 -2.35
C ASP A 181 23.80 0.66 -1.08
N PHE A 182 22.62 0.27 -0.57
CA PHE A 182 22.12 0.75 0.70
C PHE A 182 22.75 -0.06 1.85
N GLU A 183 23.95 0.34 2.29
CA GLU A 183 24.65 -0.31 3.41
C GLU A 183 23.78 -0.43 4.66
N LYS A 184 22.92 0.56 4.94
CA LYS A 184 22.01 0.55 6.11
C LYS A 184 20.87 -0.46 5.99
N ILE A 185 20.42 -0.78 4.78
CA ILE A 185 19.44 -1.85 4.55
C ILE A 185 20.12 -3.20 4.66
N ARG A 186 21.42 -3.28 4.33
CA ARG A 186 22.24 -4.49 4.48
C ARG A 186 22.61 -4.80 5.94
N GLU A 187 22.64 -3.82 6.83
CA GLU A 187 22.83 -4.08 8.28
C GLU A 187 21.68 -4.88 8.90
N ALA A 188 20.53 -4.97 8.22
CA ALA A 188 19.49 -5.96 8.50
C ALA A 188 19.98 -7.44 8.32
N LYS A 189 21.23 -7.67 7.92
CA LYS A 189 21.85 -9.00 7.81
C LYS A 189 21.89 -9.81 9.11
N ASN A 190 21.68 -9.19 10.26
CA ASN A 190 21.54 -9.88 11.53
C ASN A 190 20.14 -10.44 11.78
N ASP A 191 19.16 -10.18 10.90
CA ASP A 191 17.90 -10.91 10.93
C ASP A 191 18.11 -12.29 10.30
N THR A 192 18.17 -13.32 11.14
CA THR A 192 18.30 -14.73 10.71
C THR A 192 17.06 -15.24 9.96
N ARG A 193 16.01 -14.43 9.86
CA ARG A 193 14.84 -14.70 9.04
C ARG A 193 15.20 -14.43 7.58
N LYS A 194 15.41 -15.50 6.82
CA LYS A 194 15.68 -15.41 5.38
C LYS A 194 14.42 -14.94 4.65
N PHE A 195 14.40 -13.66 4.28
CA PHE A 195 13.46 -13.16 3.29
C PHE A 195 13.95 -13.58 1.90
N ASP A 196 13.18 -14.38 1.21
CA ASP A 196 13.44 -14.67 -0.20
C ASP A 196 12.78 -13.58 -1.06
N PHE A 197 13.39 -12.39 -1.07
CA PHE A 197 12.93 -11.27 -1.89
C PHE A 197 13.07 -11.55 -3.39
N GLU A 198 14.02 -12.37 -3.80
CA GLU A 198 14.13 -12.81 -5.18
C GLU A 198 12.88 -13.61 -5.58
N LYS A 199 12.33 -14.40 -4.65
CA LYS A 199 11.09 -15.13 -4.86
C LYS A 199 9.91 -14.16 -5.04
N ILE A 200 9.78 -13.14 -4.18
CA ILE A 200 8.71 -12.13 -4.26
C ILE A 200 8.77 -11.39 -5.60
N CYS A 201 9.96 -10.97 -6.03
CA CYS A 201 10.12 -10.28 -7.30
C CYS A 201 10.01 -11.22 -8.51
N ARG A 202 10.56 -12.44 -8.47
CA ARG A 202 10.57 -13.38 -9.61
C ARG A 202 9.24 -14.06 -9.86
N GLU A 203 8.47 -14.42 -8.84
CA GLU A 203 7.16 -15.06 -9.01
C GLU A 203 6.09 -14.10 -9.54
N ASN A 204 6.31 -12.80 -9.42
CA ASN A 204 5.41 -11.77 -9.94
C ASN A 204 5.83 -11.23 -11.32
N TYR A 205 6.91 -11.75 -11.92
CA TYR A 205 7.43 -11.32 -13.23
C TYR A 205 7.40 -12.41 -14.33
N LYS A 206 6.76 -13.55 -14.07
CA LYS A 206 6.59 -14.58 -15.09
C LYS A 206 5.21 -14.53 -15.72
#